data_caad143c8e58616893a749a7c57e64b0
#
_entry.id   caad143c8e58616893a749a7c57e64b0
#
_cell.length_a   1.000
_cell.length_b   1.000
_cell.length_c   1.000
_cell.angle_alpha   90.00
_cell.angle_beta   90.00
_cell.angle_gamma   90.00
#
_symmetry.space_group_name_H-M   'P 1'
#
loop_
_entity.id
_entity.type
_entity.pdbx_description
1 polymer ?
#
loop_
_entity_poly.entity_id
_entity_poly.type
_entity_poly.pdbx_seq_one_letter_code
_entity_poly.pdbx_strand_id
1 'polypeptide(L)'
;MTAVARVHAYTADRLAVVTTHPVNPSPYKSAATNLMRTTILDGLHDLLLERTWSTVNMTDVAKAAGISRQTLYKEFGTRKGLAQGYALRLTDSFVSAVDDAVYTNEGDALRTLYVAFTEFFSRSASDPLVLSMLTDDPPPDLLRLVTTESGILIEHAAVRLAQTFERSWLRASAHNADVLGRTVVRLALSYVSMPPDNSADVAADLASLLTPFVVTIQDTA
;
A
#
# COMPACT_ATOMS: atom_id res chain seq x y z
N MET A 1 -21.04 60.24 43.89
CA MET A 1 -20.93 60.87 42.56
C MET A 1 -20.70 59.77 41.53
N THR A 2 -21.78 59.32 41.02
CA THR A 2 -22.39 59.51 39.71
C THR A 2 -21.50 59.09 38.53
N ALA A 3 -21.84 57.99 37.86
CA ALA A 3 -22.24 58.05 36.47
C ALA A 3 -22.65 56.64 35.98
N VAL A 4 -23.90 56.63 35.57
CA VAL A 4 -24.63 55.53 34.91
C VAL A 4 -24.08 55.36 33.48
N ALA A 5 -23.71 54.15 33.07
CA ALA A 5 -23.50 53.82 31.68
C ALA A 5 -24.58 52.84 31.20
N ARG A 6 -25.37 53.29 30.24
CA ARG A 6 -26.45 52.57 29.57
C ARG A 6 -25.89 51.48 28.71
N VAL A 7 -26.39 50.27 28.86
CA VAL A 7 -26.22 49.11 28.00
C VAL A 7 -27.12 49.32 26.77
N HIS A 8 -26.47 49.23 25.57
CA HIS A 8 -27.19 49.01 24.33
C HIS A 8 -27.03 47.53 23.95
N ALA A 9 -28.16 46.85 24.00
CA ALA A 9 -28.28 45.50 23.44
C ALA A 9 -28.25 45.61 21.92
N TYR A 10 -27.30 44.91 21.30
CA TYR A 10 -27.29 44.65 19.88
C TYR A 10 -27.61 43.18 19.67
N THR A 11 -28.71 42.95 19.00
CA THR A 11 -29.24 41.66 18.59
C THR A 11 -28.21 40.91 17.76
N ALA A 12 -27.79 39.75 18.26
CA ALA A 12 -26.98 38.78 17.52
C ALA A 12 -27.85 38.08 16.45
N ASP A 13 -27.64 38.43 15.22
CA ASP A 13 -28.20 37.78 14.05
C ASP A 13 -27.60 36.39 13.93
N ARG A 14 -28.45 35.39 13.76
CA ARG A 14 -28.10 33.97 13.64
C ARG A 14 -27.41 33.72 12.31
N LEU A 15 -26.07 33.69 12.30
CA LEU A 15 -25.32 32.98 11.25
C LEU A 15 -25.36 31.49 11.59
N ALA A 16 -26.25 30.78 10.93
CA ALA A 16 -26.25 29.34 10.89
C ALA A 16 -24.96 28.89 10.19
N VAL A 17 -23.98 28.45 10.98
CA VAL A 17 -22.82 27.74 10.46
C VAL A 17 -23.36 26.44 9.90
N VAL A 18 -23.50 26.37 8.58
CA VAL A 18 -23.73 25.10 7.87
C VAL A 18 -22.46 24.29 8.01
N THR A 19 -22.39 23.47 9.05
CA THR A 19 -21.38 22.41 9.14
C THR A 19 -21.69 21.41 8.04
N THR A 20 -21.02 21.57 6.92
CA THR A 20 -20.96 20.51 5.90
C THR A 20 -20.19 19.35 6.50
N HIS A 21 -20.90 18.39 7.11
CA HIS A 21 -20.32 17.09 7.41
C HIS A 21 -19.84 16.51 6.09
N PRO A 22 -18.59 15.96 6.01
CA PRO A 22 -18.18 15.21 4.84
C PRO A 22 -19.15 14.03 4.71
N VAL A 23 -19.93 14.02 3.63
CA VAL A 23 -20.84 12.93 3.33
C VAL A 23 -19.97 11.72 3.04
N ASN A 24 -19.87 10.83 4.03
CA ASN A 24 -19.20 9.55 3.85
C ASN A 24 -19.93 8.83 2.70
N PRO A 25 -19.24 8.43 1.62
CA PRO A 25 -19.90 7.79 0.50
C PRO A 25 -20.65 6.56 1.00
N SER A 26 -21.87 6.34 0.50
CA SER A 26 -22.65 5.17 0.93
C SER A 26 -21.86 3.89 0.66
N PRO A 27 -21.98 2.83 1.48
CA PRO A 27 -21.27 1.56 1.31
C PRO A 27 -21.37 1.00 -0.12
N TYR A 28 -22.52 1.20 -0.76
CA TYR A 28 -22.74 0.81 -2.15
C TYR A 28 -21.86 1.59 -3.14
N LYS A 29 -21.72 2.91 -2.98
CA LYS A 29 -20.87 3.73 -3.84
C LYS A 29 -19.40 3.36 -3.66
N SER A 30 -18.96 3.10 -2.44
CA SER A 30 -17.59 2.64 -2.16
C SER A 30 -17.31 1.29 -2.80
N ALA A 31 -18.23 0.34 -2.69
CA ALA A 31 -18.10 -0.98 -3.31
C ALA A 31 -18.03 -0.90 -4.85
N ALA A 32 -18.90 -0.10 -5.46
CA ALA A 32 -18.90 0.12 -6.92
C ALA A 32 -17.60 0.78 -7.40
N THR A 33 -17.07 1.76 -6.67
CA THR A 33 -15.79 2.40 -6.98
C THR A 33 -14.64 1.40 -6.86
N ASN A 34 -14.61 0.59 -5.80
CA ASN A 34 -13.57 -0.43 -5.61
C ASN A 34 -13.60 -1.46 -6.74
N LEU A 35 -14.79 -1.97 -7.11
CA LEU A 35 -14.93 -2.91 -8.21
C LEU A 35 -14.42 -2.31 -9.53
N MET A 36 -14.76 -1.05 -9.82
CA MET A 36 -14.28 -0.35 -11.01
C MET A 36 -12.76 -0.22 -11.01
N ARG A 37 -12.15 0.18 -9.88
CA ARG A 37 -10.69 0.26 -9.75
C ARG A 37 -10.02 -1.09 -9.98
N THR A 38 -10.58 -2.16 -9.41
CA THR A 38 -10.10 -3.53 -9.62
C THR A 38 -10.15 -3.88 -11.11
N THR A 39 -11.28 -3.68 -11.78
CA THR A 39 -11.43 -3.95 -13.22
C THR A 39 -10.41 -3.18 -14.07
N ILE A 40 -10.13 -1.92 -13.74
CA ILE A 40 -9.11 -1.12 -14.46
C ILE A 40 -7.72 -1.71 -14.25
N LEU A 41 -7.37 -2.07 -13.03
CA LEU A 41 -6.06 -2.62 -12.70
C LEU A 41 -5.87 -4.03 -13.28
N ASP A 42 -6.93 -4.82 -13.40
CA ASP A 42 -6.90 -6.11 -14.09
C ASP A 42 -6.67 -5.93 -15.60
N GLY A 43 -7.40 -5.02 -16.24
CA GLY A 43 -7.16 -4.68 -17.64
C GLY A 43 -5.75 -4.14 -17.92
N LEU A 44 -5.17 -3.40 -16.96
CA LEU A 44 -3.77 -3.01 -17.05
C LEU A 44 -2.82 -4.22 -16.90
N HIS A 45 -3.10 -5.11 -15.95
CA HIS A 45 -2.31 -6.32 -15.75
C HIS A 45 -2.27 -7.16 -17.03
N ASP A 46 -3.43 -7.43 -17.64
CA ASP A 46 -3.54 -8.21 -18.87
C ASP A 46 -2.76 -7.59 -20.03
N LEU A 47 -2.80 -6.25 -20.16
CA LEU A 47 -2.00 -5.55 -21.15
C LEU A 47 -0.49 -5.69 -20.90
N LEU A 48 -0.07 -5.69 -19.65
CA LEU A 48 1.33 -5.81 -19.27
C LEU A 48 1.88 -7.22 -19.44
N LEU A 49 1.04 -8.25 -19.50
CA LEU A 49 1.47 -9.61 -19.89
C LEU A 49 1.92 -9.68 -21.35
N GLU A 50 1.39 -8.81 -22.22
CA GLU A 50 1.68 -8.80 -23.66
C GLU A 50 2.64 -7.66 -24.07
N ARG A 51 2.73 -6.61 -23.27
CA ARG A 51 3.40 -5.35 -23.63
C ARG A 51 4.15 -4.77 -22.44
N THR A 52 5.28 -4.10 -22.70
CA THR A 52 6.01 -3.38 -21.65
C THR A 52 5.27 -2.10 -21.23
N TRP A 53 5.45 -1.68 -19.98
CA TRP A 53 4.88 -0.43 -19.45
C TRP A 53 5.11 0.77 -20.36
N SER A 54 6.31 0.89 -20.98
CA SER A 54 6.67 2.01 -21.85
C SER A 54 5.74 2.17 -23.06
N THR A 55 5.15 1.08 -23.54
CA THR A 55 4.28 1.06 -24.74
C THR A 55 2.78 1.15 -24.41
N VAL A 56 2.39 0.96 -23.16
CA VAL A 56 0.99 1.04 -22.72
C VAL A 56 0.61 2.48 -22.43
N ASN A 57 -0.52 2.93 -22.95
CA ASN A 57 -1.07 4.26 -22.70
C ASN A 57 -2.47 4.21 -22.08
N MET A 58 -2.96 5.35 -21.57
CA MET A 58 -4.26 5.46 -20.91
C MET A 58 -5.45 5.05 -21.81
N THR A 59 -5.32 5.17 -23.12
CA THR A 59 -6.38 4.75 -24.05
C THR A 59 -6.46 3.23 -24.15
N ASP A 60 -5.30 2.57 -24.19
CA ASP A 60 -5.23 1.11 -24.21
C ASP A 60 -5.87 0.52 -22.96
N VAL A 61 -5.54 1.08 -21.79
CA VAL A 61 -6.09 0.63 -20.49
C VAL A 61 -7.60 0.86 -20.41
N ALA A 62 -8.11 2.02 -20.83
CA ALA A 62 -9.55 2.28 -20.85
C ALA A 62 -10.29 1.28 -21.75
N LYS A 63 -9.71 0.93 -22.91
CA LYS A 63 -10.26 -0.07 -23.82
C LYS A 63 -10.25 -1.47 -23.21
N ALA A 64 -9.13 -1.88 -22.61
CA ALA A 64 -9.00 -3.20 -21.96
C ALA A 64 -9.99 -3.36 -20.79
N ALA A 65 -10.16 -2.31 -19.99
CA ALA A 65 -11.11 -2.29 -18.87
C ALA A 65 -12.59 -2.09 -19.30
N GLY A 66 -12.88 -1.88 -20.58
CA GLY A 66 -14.25 -1.65 -21.08
C GLY A 66 -14.89 -0.35 -20.59
N ILE A 67 -14.09 0.69 -20.28
CA ILE A 67 -14.56 1.95 -19.73
C ILE A 67 -14.19 3.15 -20.63
N SER A 68 -14.82 4.33 -20.36
CA SER A 68 -14.43 5.55 -21.02
C SER A 68 -13.09 6.09 -20.52
N ARG A 69 -12.33 6.78 -21.39
CA ARG A 69 -11.12 7.49 -20.97
C ARG A 69 -11.40 8.50 -19.85
N GLN A 70 -12.54 9.18 -19.92
CA GLN A 70 -12.94 10.14 -18.89
C GLN A 70 -13.09 9.46 -17.50
N THR A 71 -13.69 8.26 -17.48
CA THR A 71 -13.80 7.47 -16.23
C THR A 71 -12.43 7.10 -15.70
N LEU A 72 -11.52 6.62 -16.56
CA LEU A 72 -10.15 6.27 -16.16
C LEU A 72 -9.40 7.48 -15.58
N TYR A 73 -9.46 8.64 -16.25
CA TYR A 73 -8.84 9.87 -15.75
C TYR A 73 -9.48 10.39 -14.45
N LYS A 74 -10.78 10.19 -14.26
CA LYS A 74 -11.46 10.53 -13.01
C LYS A 74 -10.95 9.68 -11.83
N GLU A 75 -10.68 8.38 -12.07
CA GLU A 75 -10.25 7.45 -11.01
C GLU A 75 -8.76 7.54 -10.66
N PHE A 76 -7.90 7.70 -11.66
CA PHE A 76 -6.44 7.64 -11.46
C PHE A 76 -5.71 8.94 -11.82
N GLY A 77 -6.37 9.91 -12.40
CA GLY A 77 -5.83 11.21 -12.78
C GLY A 77 -4.83 11.16 -13.91
N THR A 78 -3.74 10.43 -13.75
CA THR A 78 -2.62 10.36 -14.69
C THR A 78 -2.13 8.93 -14.87
N ARG A 79 -1.26 8.71 -15.87
CA ARG A 79 -0.54 7.44 -16.04
C ARG A 79 0.30 7.09 -14.80
N LYS A 80 0.92 8.09 -14.18
CA LYS A 80 1.63 7.93 -12.90
C LYS A 80 0.68 7.50 -11.77
N GLY A 81 -0.50 8.12 -11.65
CA GLY A 81 -1.51 7.72 -10.67
C GLY A 81 -2.04 6.30 -10.90
N LEU A 82 -2.11 5.86 -12.16
CA LEU A 82 -2.46 4.49 -12.51
C LEU A 82 -1.36 3.50 -12.07
N ALA A 83 -0.08 3.79 -12.35
CA ALA A 83 1.05 2.99 -11.88
C ALA A 83 1.08 2.90 -10.35
N GLN A 84 0.86 4.01 -9.66
CA GLN A 84 0.76 4.07 -8.20
C GLN A 84 -0.40 3.21 -7.67
N GLY A 85 -1.57 3.27 -8.31
CA GLY A 85 -2.72 2.43 -7.95
C GLY A 85 -2.41 0.93 -8.11
N TYR A 86 -1.69 0.57 -9.18
CA TYR A 86 -1.25 -0.82 -9.39
C TYR A 86 -0.23 -1.26 -8.33
N ALA A 87 0.77 -0.42 -8.04
CA ALA A 87 1.76 -0.71 -7.01
C ALA A 87 1.13 -0.85 -5.61
N LEU A 88 0.11 -0.03 -5.28
CA LEU A 88 -0.66 -0.19 -4.03
C LEU A 88 -1.40 -1.54 -3.99
N ARG A 89 -1.95 -2.02 -5.11
CA ARG A 89 -2.56 -3.36 -5.18
C ARG A 89 -1.53 -4.47 -4.91
N LEU A 90 -0.31 -4.35 -5.45
CA LEU A 90 0.78 -5.29 -5.14
C LEU A 90 1.17 -5.23 -3.66
N THR A 91 1.18 -4.02 -3.10
CA THR A 91 1.42 -3.81 -1.67
C THR A 91 0.33 -4.46 -0.81
N ASP A 92 -0.95 -4.38 -1.21
CA ASP A 92 -2.05 -5.07 -0.52
C ASP A 92 -1.89 -6.59 -0.57
N SER A 93 -1.45 -7.13 -1.71
CA SER A 93 -1.16 -8.57 -1.84
C SER A 93 0.00 -9.01 -0.93
N PHE A 94 1.03 -8.17 -0.79
CA PHE A 94 2.11 -8.41 0.16
C PHE A 94 1.62 -8.44 1.61
N VAL A 95 0.86 -7.41 2.03
CA VAL A 95 0.30 -7.37 3.39
C VAL A 95 -0.55 -8.61 3.66
N SER A 96 -1.39 -9.03 2.71
CA SER A 96 -2.20 -10.25 2.86
C SER A 96 -1.34 -11.49 3.01
N ALA A 97 -0.23 -11.63 2.27
CA ALA A 97 0.68 -12.76 2.41
C ALA A 97 1.36 -12.80 3.80
N VAL A 98 1.71 -11.61 4.34
CA VAL A 98 2.24 -11.52 5.72
C VAL A 98 1.18 -11.87 6.74
N ASP A 99 -0.05 -11.36 6.58
CA ASP A 99 -1.19 -11.68 7.46
C ASP A 99 -1.43 -13.20 7.48
N ASP A 100 -1.53 -13.83 6.32
CA ASP A 100 -1.74 -15.27 6.18
C ASP A 100 -0.59 -16.07 6.86
N ALA A 101 0.67 -15.66 6.63
CA ALA A 101 1.83 -16.31 7.24
C ALA A 101 1.82 -16.18 8.76
N VAL A 102 1.48 -15.01 9.32
CA VAL A 102 1.39 -14.76 10.76
C VAL A 102 0.35 -15.66 11.43
N TYR A 103 -0.83 -15.78 10.84
CA TYR A 103 -1.92 -16.59 11.42
C TYR A 103 -1.77 -18.10 11.15
N THR A 104 -1.07 -18.49 10.08
CA THR A 104 -0.86 -19.90 9.75
C THR A 104 0.29 -20.54 10.52
N ASN A 105 1.32 -19.72 10.90
CA ASN A 105 2.52 -20.22 11.57
C ASN A 105 2.63 -19.64 13.00
N GLU A 106 1.53 -19.68 13.75
CA GLU A 106 1.46 -19.13 15.10
C GLU A 106 2.56 -19.73 16.02
N GLY A 107 3.33 -18.84 16.67
CA GLY A 107 4.42 -19.22 17.58
C GLY A 107 5.76 -19.50 16.90
N ASP A 108 5.82 -19.59 15.58
CA ASP A 108 7.08 -19.83 14.84
C ASP A 108 7.47 -18.58 14.02
N ALA A 109 8.24 -17.70 14.65
CA ALA A 109 8.68 -16.44 14.05
C ALA A 109 9.54 -16.65 12.79
N LEU A 110 10.44 -17.63 12.80
CA LEU A 110 11.33 -17.92 11.66
C LEU A 110 10.50 -18.37 10.45
N ARG A 111 9.63 -19.33 10.66
CA ARG A 111 8.77 -19.87 9.60
C ARG A 111 7.81 -18.82 9.07
N THR A 112 7.21 -18.01 9.94
CA THR A 112 6.34 -16.88 9.55
C THR A 112 7.02 -15.93 8.59
N LEU A 113 8.21 -15.46 8.96
CA LEU A 113 9.00 -14.53 8.13
C LEU A 113 9.44 -15.19 6.83
N TYR A 114 9.92 -16.42 6.89
CA TYR A 114 10.35 -17.16 5.71
C TYR A 114 9.23 -17.35 4.69
N VAL A 115 8.05 -17.80 5.13
CA VAL A 115 6.88 -18.01 4.27
C VAL A 115 6.41 -16.68 3.67
N ALA A 116 6.32 -15.61 4.50
CA ALA A 116 5.89 -14.30 4.03
C ALA A 116 6.82 -13.73 2.94
N PHE A 117 8.13 -13.77 3.13
CA PHE A 117 9.09 -13.29 2.14
C PHE A 117 9.14 -14.16 0.89
N THR A 118 9.09 -15.49 1.05
CA THR A 118 9.09 -16.43 -0.08
C THR A 118 7.89 -16.17 -0.99
N GLU A 119 6.69 -16.07 -0.42
CA GLU A 119 5.47 -15.83 -1.18
C GLU A 119 5.51 -14.47 -1.88
N PHE A 120 5.96 -13.43 -1.18
CA PHE A 120 6.09 -12.10 -1.73
C PHE A 120 7.09 -12.05 -2.90
N PHE A 121 8.28 -12.59 -2.74
CA PHE A 121 9.30 -12.56 -3.80
C PHE A 121 8.88 -13.40 -5.01
N SER A 122 8.25 -14.56 -4.79
CA SER A 122 7.74 -15.39 -5.87
C SER A 122 6.68 -14.66 -6.70
N ARG A 123 5.72 -13.99 -6.06
CA ARG A 123 4.69 -13.20 -6.75
C ARG A 123 5.29 -11.98 -7.45
N SER A 124 6.19 -11.27 -6.79
CA SER A 124 6.82 -10.07 -7.36
C SER A 124 7.67 -10.41 -8.59
N ALA A 125 8.40 -11.51 -8.56
CA ALA A 125 9.25 -11.96 -9.67
C ALA A 125 8.45 -12.29 -10.94
N SER A 126 7.18 -12.62 -10.83
CA SER A 126 6.29 -12.93 -11.95
C SER A 126 5.38 -11.76 -12.36
N ASP A 127 5.34 -10.67 -11.59
CA ASP A 127 4.45 -9.55 -11.88
C ASP A 127 4.96 -8.71 -13.07
N PRO A 128 4.12 -8.46 -14.10
CA PRO A 128 4.55 -7.80 -15.32
C PRO A 128 4.94 -6.32 -15.12
N LEU A 129 4.41 -5.60 -14.12
CA LEU A 129 4.84 -4.24 -13.81
C LEU A 129 6.24 -4.27 -13.18
N VAL A 130 6.50 -5.22 -12.27
CA VAL A 130 7.82 -5.43 -11.66
C VAL A 130 8.83 -5.81 -12.75
N LEU A 131 8.49 -6.75 -13.63
CA LEU A 131 9.35 -7.13 -14.76
C LEU A 131 9.67 -5.93 -15.69
N SER A 132 8.73 -4.99 -15.85
CA SER A 132 8.99 -3.76 -16.61
C SER A 132 10.01 -2.83 -15.96
N MET A 133 10.28 -2.96 -14.66
CA MET A 133 11.32 -2.21 -13.94
C MET A 133 12.70 -2.87 -14.00
N LEU A 134 12.73 -4.18 -14.26
CA LEU A 134 13.96 -5.00 -14.26
C LEU A 134 14.59 -5.13 -15.65
N THR A 135 14.41 -4.12 -16.49
CA THR A 135 15.00 -4.02 -17.84
C THR A 135 16.28 -3.18 -17.80
N ASP A 136 17.08 -3.23 -18.86
CA ASP A 136 18.32 -2.41 -18.99
C ASP A 136 18.02 -0.89 -18.99
N ASP A 137 16.81 -0.49 -19.44
CA ASP A 137 16.36 0.91 -19.44
C ASP A 137 14.99 1.00 -18.73
N PRO A 138 14.98 0.98 -17.38
CA PRO A 138 13.74 0.98 -16.64
C PRO A 138 12.99 2.32 -16.77
N PRO A 139 11.66 2.31 -16.95
CA PRO A 139 10.85 3.51 -17.02
C PRO A 139 11.04 4.40 -15.80
N PRO A 140 11.47 5.67 -15.95
CA PRO A 140 11.80 6.55 -14.82
C PRO A 140 10.64 6.82 -13.85
N ASP A 141 9.40 6.74 -14.33
CA ASP A 141 8.19 6.89 -13.52
C ASP A 141 7.98 5.68 -12.59
N LEU A 142 8.25 4.47 -13.07
CA LEU A 142 8.21 3.26 -12.24
C LEU A 142 9.36 3.21 -11.24
N LEU A 143 10.57 3.54 -11.69
CA LEU A 143 11.74 3.52 -10.82
C LEU A 143 11.57 4.49 -9.64
N ARG A 144 11.09 5.72 -9.89
CA ARG A 144 10.79 6.68 -8.81
C ARG A 144 9.76 6.18 -7.83
N LEU A 145 8.75 5.45 -8.30
CA LEU A 145 7.67 4.92 -7.46
C LEU A 145 8.19 3.98 -6.37
N VAL A 146 9.22 3.19 -6.66
CA VAL A 146 9.83 2.26 -5.69
C VAL A 146 11.05 2.82 -4.96
N THR A 147 11.53 4.00 -5.36
CA THR A 147 12.69 4.67 -4.76
C THR A 147 12.30 5.98 -4.07
N THR A 148 12.38 7.11 -4.77
CA THR A 148 12.22 8.45 -4.19
C THR A 148 10.77 8.81 -3.85
N GLU A 149 9.80 8.16 -4.44
CA GLU A 149 8.36 8.37 -4.20
C GLU A 149 7.68 7.19 -3.50
N SER A 150 8.47 6.26 -2.96
CA SER A 150 7.96 5.04 -2.30
C SER A 150 7.25 5.28 -0.96
N GLY A 151 7.29 6.49 -0.43
CA GLY A 151 6.71 6.83 0.87
C GLY A 151 5.27 6.37 1.04
N ILE A 152 4.43 6.54 0.00
CA ILE A 152 3.03 6.13 0.05
C ILE A 152 2.86 4.61 0.14
N LEU A 153 3.70 3.83 -0.55
CA LEU A 153 3.66 2.37 -0.49
C LEU A 153 4.12 1.87 0.88
N ILE A 154 5.21 2.48 1.40
CA ILE A 154 5.76 2.15 2.71
C ILE A 154 4.73 2.44 3.81
N GLU A 155 4.15 3.64 3.82
CA GLU A 155 3.18 4.03 4.85
C GLU A 155 1.92 3.15 4.80
N HIS A 156 1.39 2.91 3.59
CA HIS A 156 0.21 2.07 3.40
C HIS A 156 0.40 0.65 3.93
N ALA A 157 1.52 0.01 3.62
CA ALA A 157 1.82 -1.34 4.10
C ALA A 157 2.19 -1.36 5.59
N ALA A 158 3.07 -0.45 6.04
CA ALA A 158 3.58 -0.46 7.41
C ALA A 158 2.47 -0.30 8.45
N VAL A 159 1.50 0.59 8.21
CA VAL A 159 0.36 0.77 9.12
C VAL A 159 -0.47 -0.52 9.25
N ARG A 160 -0.72 -1.22 8.16
CA ARG A 160 -1.50 -2.47 8.16
C ARG A 160 -0.72 -3.60 8.82
N LEU A 161 0.56 -3.75 8.49
CA LEU A 161 1.43 -4.74 9.14
C LEU A 161 1.56 -4.50 10.64
N ALA A 162 1.71 -3.24 11.07
CA ALA A 162 1.74 -2.90 12.49
C ALA A 162 0.46 -3.38 13.20
N GLN A 163 -0.71 -3.14 12.61
CA GLN A 163 -1.98 -3.63 13.17
C GLN A 163 -2.03 -5.16 13.28
N THR A 164 -1.50 -5.88 12.28
CA THR A 164 -1.39 -7.34 12.33
C THR A 164 -0.47 -7.79 13.46
N PHE A 165 0.70 -7.16 13.61
CA PHE A 165 1.67 -7.52 14.64
C PHE A 165 1.18 -7.20 16.04
N GLU A 166 0.41 -6.14 16.24
CA GLU A 166 -0.23 -5.83 17.52
C GLU A 166 -1.31 -6.83 17.91
N ARG A 167 -2.15 -7.26 16.93
CA ARG A 167 -3.35 -8.08 17.17
C ARG A 167 -3.11 -9.58 17.14
N SER A 168 -2.00 -10.01 16.54
CA SER A 168 -1.66 -11.42 16.41
C SER A 168 -1.00 -11.98 17.66
N TRP A 169 -0.54 -13.21 17.58
CA TRP A 169 0.24 -13.90 18.63
C TRP A 169 1.57 -13.19 18.95
N LEU A 170 2.07 -12.29 18.07
CA LEU A 170 3.27 -11.49 18.35
C LEU A 170 3.03 -10.50 19.50
N ARG A 171 1.80 -9.97 19.63
CA ARG A 171 1.43 -9.00 20.68
C ARG A 171 2.41 -7.83 20.81
N ALA A 172 2.96 -7.41 19.68
CA ALA A 172 3.95 -6.34 19.64
C ALA A 172 3.38 -5.04 20.22
N SER A 173 4.18 -4.30 21.00
CA SER A 173 3.83 -2.93 21.37
C SER A 173 3.68 -2.06 20.10
N ALA A 174 2.89 -0.98 20.15
CA ALA A 174 2.68 -0.10 19.01
C ALA A 174 4.01 0.41 18.40
N HIS A 175 5.00 0.70 19.24
CA HIS A 175 6.33 1.10 18.77
C HIS A 175 7.05 -0.02 18.02
N ASN A 176 7.10 -1.22 18.59
CA ASN A 176 7.78 -2.36 17.97
C ASN A 176 7.09 -2.84 16.70
N ALA A 177 5.76 -2.81 16.68
CA ALA A 177 4.95 -3.12 15.51
C ALA A 177 5.23 -2.14 14.35
N ASP A 178 5.30 -0.84 14.64
CA ASP A 178 5.64 0.19 13.65
C ASP A 178 7.08 0.02 13.12
N VAL A 179 8.05 -0.20 13.99
CA VAL A 179 9.46 -0.46 13.62
C VAL A 179 9.57 -1.69 12.73
N LEU A 180 8.96 -2.82 13.13
CA LEU A 180 9.00 -4.07 12.37
C LEU A 180 8.29 -3.90 11.02
N GLY A 181 7.08 -3.32 11.00
CA GLY A 181 6.30 -3.11 9.79
C GLY A 181 7.05 -2.27 8.76
N ARG A 182 7.61 -1.13 9.15
CA ARG A 182 8.41 -0.27 8.25
C ARG A 182 9.67 -0.96 7.77
N THR A 183 10.33 -1.72 8.63
CA THR A 183 11.57 -2.42 8.27
C THR A 183 11.28 -3.50 7.23
N VAL A 184 10.27 -4.33 7.46
CA VAL A 184 9.86 -5.40 6.54
C VAL A 184 9.49 -4.83 5.17
N VAL A 185 8.68 -3.76 5.12
CA VAL A 185 8.27 -3.13 3.85
C VAL A 185 9.46 -2.53 3.09
N ARG A 186 10.39 -1.86 3.79
CA ARG A 186 11.57 -1.27 3.15
C ARG A 186 12.50 -2.33 2.58
N LEU A 187 12.72 -3.43 3.30
CA LEU A 187 13.50 -4.55 2.80
C LEU A 187 12.83 -5.17 1.57
N ALA A 188 11.52 -5.45 1.64
CA ALA A 188 10.76 -5.96 0.52
C ALA A 188 10.89 -5.08 -0.74
N LEU A 189 10.69 -3.76 -0.62
CA LEU A 189 10.84 -2.82 -1.73
C LEU A 189 12.28 -2.78 -2.29
N SER A 190 13.29 -2.85 -1.43
CA SER A 190 14.69 -2.88 -1.86
C SER A 190 14.96 -4.09 -2.74
N TYR A 191 14.54 -5.27 -2.33
CA TYR A 191 14.75 -6.50 -3.09
C TYR A 191 13.90 -6.61 -4.35
N VAL A 192 12.71 -6.00 -4.40
CA VAL A 192 11.90 -5.92 -5.62
C VAL A 192 12.54 -5.01 -6.66
N SER A 193 13.11 -3.87 -6.23
CA SER A 193 13.75 -2.91 -7.13
C SER A 193 15.14 -3.35 -7.60
N MET A 194 15.80 -4.21 -6.84
CA MET A 194 17.12 -4.75 -7.15
C MET A 194 17.19 -6.20 -6.64
N PRO A 195 16.63 -7.17 -7.39
CA PRO A 195 16.67 -8.57 -7.01
C PRO A 195 18.12 -9.06 -6.90
N PRO A 196 18.43 -9.92 -5.93
CA PRO A 196 19.75 -10.53 -5.82
C PRO A 196 20.00 -11.52 -6.96
N ASP A 197 21.27 -11.90 -7.14
CA ASP A 197 21.63 -12.99 -8.02
C ASP A 197 20.94 -14.30 -7.59
N ASN A 198 20.61 -15.16 -8.55
CA ASN A 198 19.80 -16.38 -8.39
C ASN A 198 20.34 -17.43 -7.39
N SER A 199 21.47 -17.19 -6.72
CA SER A 199 22.11 -18.13 -5.77
C SER A 199 21.78 -17.86 -4.31
N ALA A 200 21.13 -16.72 -3.97
CA ALA A 200 20.85 -16.34 -2.58
C ALA A 200 19.40 -16.65 -2.22
N ASP A 201 19.18 -17.38 -1.11
CA ASP A 201 17.86 -17.49 -0.49
C ASP A 201 17.60 -16.28 0.42
N VAL A 202 17.23 -15.18 -0.22
CA VAL A 202 16.95 -13.90 0.49
C VAL A 202 15.84 -14.05 1.53
N ALA A 203 14.85 -14.89 1.28
CA ALA A 203 13.78 -15.11 2.24
C ALA A 203 14.31 -15.76 3.53
N ALA A 204 15.20 -16.76 3.40
CA ALA A 204 15.86 -17.38 4.54
C ALA A 204 16.78 -16.39 5.29
N ASP A 205 17.55 -15.59 4.55
CA ASP A 205 18.46 -14.61 5.16
C ASP A 205 17.68 -13.55 5.95
N LEU A 206 16.62 -12.98 5.36
CA LEU A 206 15.77 -11.97 6.03
C LEU A 206 15.01 -12.58 7.22
N ALA A 207 14.51 -13.80 7.09
CA ALA A 207 13.85 -14.49 8.18
C ALA A 207 14.81 -14.70 9.37
N SER A 208 16.02 -15.18 9.09
CA SER A 208 17.06 -15.39 10.11
C SER A 208 17.48 -14.08 10.78
N LEU A 209 17.62 -13.00 10.00
CA LEU A 209 18.01 -11.68 10.50
C LEU A 209 16.93 -11.07 11.41
N LEU A 210 15.65 -11.20 11.07
CA LEU A 210 14.56 -10.55 11.78
C LEU A 210 13.99 -11.37 12.95
N THR A 211 14.16 -12.68 12.93
CA THR A 211 13.65 -13.59 13.99
C THR A 211 14.08 -13.17 15.40
N PRO A 212 15.36 -12.83 15.69
CA PRO A 212 15.76 -12.42 17.04
C PRO A 212 14.98 -11.20 17.56
N PHE A 213 14.68 -10.22 16.68
CA PHE A 213 13.87 -9.07 17.06
C PHE A 213 12.43 -9.48 17.37
N VAL A 214 11.82 -10.34 16.54
CA VAL A 214 10.46 -10.84 16.75
C VAL A 214 10.35 -11.61 18.07
N VAL A 215 11.32 -12.45 18.40
CA VAL A 215 11.36 -13.18 19.69
C VAL A 215 11.48 -12.20 20.85
N THR A 216 12.37 -11.21 20.76
CA THR A 216 12.56 -10.21 21.83
C THR A 216 11.30 -9.41 22.12
N ILE A 217 10.51 -9.05 21.12
CA ILE A 217 9.27 -8.29 21.33
C ILE A 217 8.17 -9.12 21.99
N GLN A 218 8.17 -10.44 21.83
CA GLN A 218 7.25 -11.34 22.51
C GLN A 218 7.56 -11.47 24.00
N ASP A 219 8.84 -11.53 24.36
CA ASP A 219 9.29 -11.68 25.76
C ASP A 219 9.03 -10.41 26.60
N THR A 220 8.74 -9.28 25.93
CA THR A 220 8.50 -7.97 26.57
C THR A 220 7.03 -7.57 26.60
N ALA A 221 6.13 -8.37 26.07
CA ALA A 221 4.67 -8.14 26.02
C ALA A 221 3.98 -8.80 27.22
#